data_f5437ae54f1bf4ebae467bb5db6184ec
#
_entry.id   f5437ae54f1bf4ebae467bb5db6184ec
#
_cell.length_a   1.000
_cell.length_b   1.000
_cell.length_c   1.000
_cell.angle_alpha   90.00
_cell.angle_beta   90.00
_cell.angle_gamma   90.00
#
_symmetry.space_group_name_H-M   'P 1'
#
loop_
_entity.id
_entity.type
_entity.pdbx_description
1 polymer ?
#
loop_
_entity_poly.entity_id
_entity_poly.type
_entity_poly.pdbx_seq_one_letter_code
_entity_poly.pdbx_strand_id
1 'polypeptide(L)'
;MRGHSFCTLIVDDDQVAIDELKRGLSKHSSSIDIIGECYNAQTAKETIFEVRPEILFLDIELPDTKGIELLNSIKGLVDWDMIVIFYSAHSRYILNAMRESAFDFLLKPFCQEELDGILDRIYQAKKDNDFRNISEIPDKDFIQGSFIAATVTGYRIIKLDEIGYFTHQGIRKQWYANLVSGESLCLKRGTSAENILGYSQLFFQISQSTIVNINYLAAIDGKDCTLIPPFDKVSNLKISRNFLKKLQEKLNLI
;
A
#
# COMPACT_ATOMS: atom_id res chain seq x y z
N MET A 1 -8.95 -2.09 36.81
CA MET A 1 -8.05 -3.04 36.14
C MET A 1 -7.31 -2.24 35.07
N ARG A 2 -5.98 -2.19 35.08
CA ARG A 2 -5.22 -1.61 33.97
C ARG A 2 -5.42 -2.55 32.79
N GLY A 3 -5.95 -2.04 31.65
CA GLY A 3 -6.07 -2.80 30.43
C GLY A 3 -4.69 -3.28 29.99
N HIS A 4 -4.61 -4.33 29.18
CA HIS A 4 -3.36 -4.80 28.58
C HIS A 4 -2.82 -3.70 27.66
N SER A 5 -1.55 -3.34 27.83
CA SER A 5 -0.82 -2.43 26.95
C SER A 5 0.10 -3.24 26.04
N PHE A 6 0.04 -3.01 24.74
CA PHE A 6 0.88 -3.71 23.76
C PHE A 6 2.30 -3.17 23.78
N CYS A 7 3.27 -4.05 24.06
CA CYS A 7 4.69 -3.76 23.93
C CYS A 7 5.04 -3.51 22.46
N THR A 8 5.43 -2.29 22.13
CA THR A 8 5.61 -1.82 20.75
C THR A 8 7.05 -1.42 20.48
N LEU A 9 7.65 -1.98 19.41
CA LEU A 9 8.98 -1.60 18.91
C LEU A 9 8.83 -0.83 17.59
N ILE A 10 9.62 0.22 17.41
CA ILE A 10 9.68 1.01 16.17
C ILE A 10 11.05 0.82 15.54
N VAL A 11 11.09 0.49 14.25
CA VAL A 11 12.32 0.30 13.46
C VAL A 11 12.26 1.17 12.23
N ASP A 12 13.08 2.21 12.20
CA ASP A 12 13.12 3.22 11.14
C ASP A 12 14.43 4.00 11.24
N ASP A 13 15.10 4.31 10.16
CA ASP A 13 16.34 5.10 10.18
C ASP A 13 16.08 6.62 10.20
N ASP A 14 14.85 7.04 9.90
CA ASP A 14 14.43 8.44 9.93
C ASP A 14 13.83 8.81 11.30
N GLN A 15 14.60 9.55 12.11
CA GLN A 15 14.15 10.07 13.40
C GLN A 15 12.87 10.90 13.30
N VAL A 16 12.68 11.65 12.19
CA VAL A 16 11.47 12.48 12.02
C VAL A 16 10.24 11.59 11.88
N ALA A 17 10.36 10.48 11.13
CA ALA A 17 9.29 9.49 10.97
C ALA A 17 8.98 8.79 12.31
N ILE A 18 10.00 8.42 13.09
CA ILE A 18 9.83 7.86 14.45
C ILE A 18 9.05 8.84 15.34
N ASP A 19 9.47 10.12 15.37
CA ASP A 19 8.82 11.14 16.21
C ASP A 19 7.38 11.43 15.76
N GLU A 20 7.10 11.35 14.47
CA GLU A 20 5.75 11.48 13.93
C GLU A 20 4.86 10.30 14.39
N LEU A 21 5.36 9.08 14.28
CA LEU A 21 4.65 7.88 14.72
C LEU A 21 4.41 7.89 16.23
N LYS A 22 5.42 8.25 17.03
CA LYS A 22 5.29 8.40 18.50
C LYS A 22 4.22 9.41 18.88
N ARG A 23 4.15 10.55 18.19
CA ARG A 23 3.09 11.55 18.41
C ARG A 23 1.70 10.98 18.10
N GLY A 24 1.57 10.22 17.00
CA GLY A 24 0.32 9.54 16.67
C GLY A 24 -0.08 8.52 17.73
N LEU A 25 0.86 7.68 18.14
CA LEU A 25 0.66 6.64 19.16
C LEU A 25 0.40 7.20 20.57
N SER A 26 0.86 8.41 20.88
CA SER A 26 0.68 9.03 22.20
C SER A 26 -0.79 9.17 22.61
N LYS A 27 -1.72 9.28 21.64
CA LYS A 27 -3.16 9.28 21.87
C LYS A 27 -3.69 7.94 22.38
N HIS A 28 -2.94 6.88 22.19
CA HIS A 28 -3.25 5.50 22.59
C HIS A 28 -2.37 5.00 23.75
N SER A 29 -1.74 5.89 24.51
CA SER A 29 -0.79 5.57 25.59
C SER A 29 -1.35 4.68 26.70
N SER A 30 -2.66 4.53 26.81
CA SER A 30 -3.30 3.57 27.73
C SER A 30 -3.22 2.12 27.24
N SER A 31 -2.96 1.91 25.94
CA SER A 31 -3.04 0.62 25.27
C SER A 31 -1.79 0.29 24.44
N ILE A 32 -0.92 1.27 24.22
CA ILE A 32 0.35 1.12 23.48
C ILE A 32 1.49 1.60 24.37
N ASP A 33 2.50 0.74 24.55
CA ASP A 33 3.72 1.05 25.29
C ASP A 33 4.91 0.91 24.34
N ILE A 34 5.56 2.02 24.00
CA ILE A 34 6.73 2.03 23.13
C ILE A 34 7.95 1.66 23.96
N ILE A 35 8.44 0.43 23.79
CA ILE A 35 9.51 -0.17 24.58
C ILE A 35 10.89 -0.01 23.96
N GLY A 36 11.00 0.46 22.71
CA GLY A 36 12.28 0.68 22.05
C GLY A 36 12.17 1.27 20.66
N GLU A 37 13.31 1.74 20.18
CA GLU A 37 13.50 2.30 18.84
C GLU A 37 14.80 1.74 18.27
N CYS A 38 14.80 1.32 16.99
CA CYS A 38 16.00 0.84 16.30
C CYS A 38 16.12 1.55 14.96
N TYR A 39 17.36 1.81 14.53
CA TYR A 39 17.65 2.62 13.35
C TYR A 39 18.24 1.81 12.20
N ASN A 40 18.38 0.52 12.36
CA ASN A 40 18.86 -0.42 11.34
C ASN A 40 18.40 -1.85 11.66
N ALA A 41 18.48 -2.75 10.68
CA ALA A 41 17.98 -4.11 10.81
C ALA A 41 18.84 -4.97 11.76
N GLN A 42 20.14 -4.74 11.83
CA GLN A 42 21.02 -5.52 12.71
C GLN A 42 20.64 -5.33 14.18
N THR A 43 20.54 -4.09 14.65
CA THR A 43 20.12 -3.79 16.02
C THR A 43 18.67 -4.17 16.27
N ALA A 44 17.80 -3.99 15.28
CA ALA A 44 16.40 -4.38 15.38
C ALA A 44 16.25 -5.88 15.61
N LYS A 45 17.02 -6.71 14.90
CA LYS A 45 16.96 -8.17 15.08
C LYS A 45 17.32 -8.57 16.51
N GLU A 46 18.38 -8.02 17.08
CA GLU A 46 18.82 -8.30 18.44
C GLU A 46 17.75 -7.86 19.46
N THR A 47 17.26 -6.62 19.31
CA THR A 47 16.23 -6.05 20.19
C THR A 47 14.91 -6.82 20.12
N ILE A 48 14.46 -7.26 18.94
CA ILE A 48 13.23 -8.05 18.79
C ILE A 48 13.26 -9.29 19.69
N PHE A 49 14.38 -10.03 19.70
CA PHE A 49 14.50 -11.24 20.53
C PHE A 49 14.68 -10.93 22.02
N GLU A 50 15.26 -9.78 22.35
CA GLU A 50 15.45 -9.35 23.74
C GLU A 50 14.13 -8.89 24.38
N VAL A 51 13.37 -8.00 23.68
CA VAL A 51 12.19 -7.35 24.26
C VAL A 51 10.88 -8.04 23.91
N ARG A 52 10.86 -8.95 22.93
CA ARG A 52 9.68 -9.70 22.47
C ARG A 52 8.46 -8.80 22.23
N PRO A 53 8.51 -7.86 21.29
CA PRO A 53 7.42 -6.92 21.08
C PRO A 53 6.16 -7.63 20.59
N GLU A 54 4.98 -7.15 21.01
CA GLU A 54 3.68 -7.60 20.50
C GLU A 54 3.32 -6.85 19.20
N ILE A 55 3.81 -5.60 19.04
CA ILE A 55 3.64 -4.81 17.82
C ILE A 55 5.00 -4.33 17.34
N LEU A 56 5.26 -4.54 16.06
CA LEU A 56 6.46 -4.06 15.37
C LEU A 56 6.06 -3.11 14.25
N PHE A 57 6.39 -1.82 14.38
CA PHE A 57 6.40 -0.89 13.25
C PHE A 57 7.76 -0.97 12.58
N LEU A 58 7.78 -1.26 11.28
CA LEU A 58 9.00 -1.56 10.55
C LEU A 58 9.06 -0.80 9.23
N ASP A 59 10.08 0.04 9.06
CA ASP A 59 10.35 0.59 7.72
C ASP A 59 10.89 -0.49 6.79
N ILE A 60 10.56 -0.36 5.54
CA ILE A 60 11.02 -1.26 4.47
C ILE A 60 12.42 -0.90 4.01
N GLU A 61 12.78 0.36 3.96
CA GLU A 61 14.08 0.82 3.49
C GLU A 61 14.97 1.19 4.68
N LEU A 62 15.74 0.22 5.20
CA LEU A 62 16.72 0.43 6.24
C LEU A 62 18.14 0.55 5.64
N PRO A 63 19.09 1.20 6.34
CA PRO A 63 20.40 1.51 5.79
C PRO A 63 21.28 0.29 5.49
N ASP A 64 21.05 -0.82 6.19
CA ASP A 64 21.85 -2.05 6.12
C ASP A 64 21.16 -3.18 5.34
N THR A 65 19.84 -3.23 5.32
CA THR A 65 19.04 -4.19 4.53
C THR A 65 17.58 -3.72 4.42
N LYS A 66 16.76 -4.44 3.67
CA LYS A 66 15.32 -4.14 3.63
C LYS A 66 14.58 -4.74 4.82
N GLY A 67 13.61 -4.00 5.38
CA GLY A 67 12.77 -4.48 6.48
C GLY A 67 12.07 -5.81 6.16
N ILE A 68 11.71 -6.05 4.89
CA ILE A 68 11.16 -7.33 4.42
C ILE A 68 12.19 -8.46 4.59
N GLU A 69 13.46 -8.21 4.30
CA GLU A 69 14.54 -9.20 4.46
C GLU A 69 14.82 -9.46 5.94
N LEU A 70 14.78 -8.43 6.79
CA LEU A 70 14.82 -8.58 8.24
C LEU A 70 13.69 -9.49 8.71
N LEU A 71 12.44 -9.21 8.33
CA LEU A 71 11.29 -10.03 8.73
C LEU A 71 11.47 -11.49 8.30
N ASN A 72 11.90 -11.74 7.07
CA ASN A 72 12.17 -13.10 6.56
C ASN A 72 13.29 -13.81 7.35
N SER A 73 14.31 -13.07 7.81
CA SER A 73 15.42 -13.63 8.57
C SER A 73 15.05 -14.07 9.99
N ILE A 74 13.94 -13.56 10.53
CA ILE A 74 13.43 -13.91 11.87
C ILE A 74 12.19 -14.81 11.80
N LYS A 75 11.59 -14.96 10.63
CA LYS A 75 10.43 -15.83 10.40
C LYS A 75 10.75 -17.27 10.78
N GLY A 76 9.92 -17.86 11.65
CA GLY A 76 10.14 -19.19 12.20
C GLY A 76 11.10 -19.26 13.39
N LEU A 77 11.75 -18.16 13.76
CA LEU A 77 12.52 -18.03 15.00
C LEU A 77 11.71 -17.33 16.10
N VAL A 78 10.72 -16.53 15.71
CA VAL A 78 9.78 -15.87 16.62
C VAL A 78 8.76 -16.92 17.08
N ASP A 79 8.68 -17.15 18.38
CA ASP A 79 7.82 -18.15 19.03
C ASP A 79 6.69 -17.52 19.88
N TRP A 80 6.42 -16.22 19.64
CA TRP A 80 5.32 -15.45 20.26
C TRP A 80 4.51 -14.72 19.19
N ASP A 81 3.31 -14.27 19.57
CA ASP A 81 2.43 -13.50 18.68
C ASP A 81 2.99 -12.09 18.51
N MET A 82 3.52 -11.80 17.32
CA MET A 82 4.05 -10.49 16.94
C MET A 82 3.30 -9.96 15.72
N ILE A 83 2.68 -8.82 15.89
CA ILE A 83 1.96 -8.09 14.84
C ILE A 83 2.93 -7.15 14.14
N VAL A 84 3.11 -7.33 12.83
CA VAL A 84 4.02 -6.48 12.03
C VAL A 84 3.21 -5.49 11.21
N ILE A 85 3.51 -4.21 11.36
CA ILE A 85 2.96 -3.11 10.58
C ILE A 85 4.12 -2.48 9.82
N PHE A 86 4.09 -2.55 8.49
CA PHE A 86 5.07 -1.81 7.72
C PHE A 86 4.74 -0.32 7.72
N TYR A 87 5.72 0.52 8.05
CA TYR A 87 5.62 1.97 8.07
C TYR A 87 6.61 2.58 7.09
N SER A 88 6.19 2.90 5.86
CA SER A 88 7.11 3.29 4.79
C SER A 88 6.55 4.39 3.88
N ALA A 89 7.45 5.17 3.24
CA ALA A 89 7.08 6.18 2.26
C ALA A 89 6.64 5.59 0.90
N HIS A 90 6.89 4.31 0.65
CA HIS A 90 6.80 3.70 -0.67
C HIS A 90 5.64 2.71 -0.79
N SER A 91 4.52 3.16 -1.37
CA SER A 91 3.32 2.32 -1.61
C SER A 91 3.59 1.08 -2.48
N ARG A 92 4.63 1.08 -3.33
CA ARG A 92 5.03 -0.07 -4.16
C ARG A 92 5.35 -1.33 -3.35
N TYR A 93 5.71 -1.19 -2.09
CA TYR A 93 6.04 -2.32 -1.22
C TYR A 93 4.83 -2.91 -0.49
N ILE A 94 3.66 -2.28 -0.56
CA ILE A 94 2.44 -2.77 0.11
C ILE A 94 2.16 -4.23 -0.27
N LEU A 95 2.24 -4.56 -1.57
CA LEU A 95 2.04 -5.95 -2.05
C LEU A 95 3.06 -6.92 -1.47
N ASN A 96 4.33 -6.52 -1.38
CA ASN A 96 5.38 -7.37 -0.83
C ASN A 96 5.22 -7.53 0.69
N ALA A 97 4.87 -6.46 1.40
CA ALA A 97 4.58 -6.47 2.83
C ALA A 97 3.44 -7.43 3.17
N MET A 98 2.35 -7.38 2.40
CA MET A 98 1.21 -8.30 2.58
C MET A 98 1.57 -9.75 2.27
N ARG A 99 2.45 -10.02 1.29
CA ARG A 99 2.95 -11.38 0.98
C ARG A 99 3.77 -12.00 2.11
N GLU A 100 4.43 -11.18 2.90
CA GLU A 100 5.26 -11.62 4.02
C GLU A 100 4.48 -11.73 5.34
N SER A 101 3.14 -11.77 5.27
CA SER A 101 2.25 -11.90 6.43
C SER A 101 2.30 -10.70 7.39
N ALA A 102 2.56 -9.49 6.87
CA ALA A 102 2.35 -8.29 7.64
C ALA A 102 0.86 -8.14 7.99
N PHE A 103 0.60 -7.68 9.20
CA PHE A 103 -0.77 -7.39 9.64
C PHE A 103 -1.36 -6.23 8.86
N ASP A 104 -0.57 -5.18 8.65
CA ASP A 104 -1.02 -3.95 7.98
C ASP A 104 0.14 -3.15 7.42
N PHE A 105 -0.19 -2.05 6.76
CA PHE A 105 0.74 -1.11 6.17
C PHE A 105 0.29 0.33 6.45
N LEU A 106 1.18 1.14 7.04
CA LEU A 106 0.98 2.57 7.26
C LEU A 106 1.89 3.36 6.33
N LEU A 107 1.30 4.21 5.48
CA LEU A 107 2.07 5.00 4.50
C LEU A 107 2.53 6.32 5.11
N LYS A 108 3.81 6.66 4.98
CA LYS A 108 4.37 7.97 5.36
C LYS A 108 4.06 9.04 4.29
N PRO A 109 3.65 10.26 4.66
CA PRO A 109 3.11 10.63 5.96
C PRO A 109 1.68 10.07 6.13
N PHE A 110 1.31 9.69 7.34
CA PHE A 110 -0.02 9.17 7.64
C PHE A 110 -0.95 10.26 8.21
N CYS A 111 -2.25 10.03 8.14
CA CYS A 111 -3.21 10.78 8.95
C CYS A 111 -3.60 9.96 10.20
N GLN A 112 -4.06 10.66 11.26
CA GLN A 112 -4.37 10.00 12.53
C GLN A 112 -5.42 8.90 12.37
N GLU A 113 -6.42 9.13 11.51
CA GLU A 113 -7.50 8.20 11.25
C GLU A 113 -7.02 6.88 10.65
N GLU A 114 -5.93 6.91 9.87
CA GLU A 114 -5.31 5.68 9.32
C GLU A 114 -4.66 4.86 10.43
N LEU A 115 -3.90 5.50 11.32
CA LEU A 115 -3.27 4.84 12.46
C LEU A 115 -4.33 4.30 13.42
N ASP A 116 -5.35 5.11 13.76
CA ASP A 116 -6.46 4.70 14.62
C ASP A 116 -7.17 3.46 14.06
N GLY A 117 -7.44 3.43 12.75
CA GLY A 117 -8.05 2.29 12.07
C GLY A 117 -7.21 1.01 12.13
N ILE A 118 -5.88 1.10 12.07
CA ILE A 118 -4.98 -0.05 12.25
C ILE A 118 -5.06 -0.56 13.69
N LEU A 119 -4.97 0.34 14.66
CA LEU A 119 -5.01 -0.03 16.08
C LEU A 119 -6.35 -0.65 16.47
N ASP A 120 -7.46 -0.12 15.95
CA ASP A 120 -8.80 -0.69 16.18
C ASP A 120 -8.89 -2.14 15.67
N ARG A 121 -8.32 -2.45 14.49
CA ARG A 121 -8.24 -3.84 13.98
C ARG A 121 -7.42 -4.74 14.88
N ILE A 122 -6.29 -4.25 15.41
CA ILE A 122 -5.46 -4.99 16.36
C ILE A 122 -6.24 -5.29 17.65
N TYR A 123 -6.96 -4.31 18.19
CA TYR A 123 -7.75 -4.48 19.41
C TYR A 123 -8.89 -5.49 19.21
N GLN A 124 -9.57 -5.46 18.07
CA GLN A 124 -10.62 -6.44 17.76
C GLN A 124 -10.04 -7.83 17.59
N ALA A 125 -8.96 -8.01 16.84
CA ALA A 125 -8.29 -9.27 16.64
C ALA A 125 -7.86 -9.93 17.98
N LYS A 126 -7.35 -9.12 18.92
CA LYS A 126 -6.98 -9.61 20.25
C LYS A 126 -8.20 -10.04 21.07
N LYS A 127 -9.30 -9.30 20.98
CA LYS A 127 -10.54 -9.60 21.70
C LYS A 127 -11.15 -10.92 21.23
N ASP A 128 -11.09 -11.19 19.92
CA ASP A 128 -11.67 -12.39 19.31
C ASP A 128 -10.73 -13.60 19.43
N ASN A 129 -9.53 -13.44 19.98
CA ASN A 129 -8.45 -14.43 20.07
C ASN A 129 -8.09 -15.05 18.71
N ASP A 130 -8.27 -14.29 17.64
CA ASP A 130 -8.23 -14.73 16.25
C ASP A 130 -7.17 -13.99 15.44
N PHE A 131 -5.91 -14.06 15.89
CA PHE A 131 -4.77 -13.58 15.11
C PHE A 131 -4.51 -14.45 13.85
N ARG A 132 -5.16 -15.62 13.72
CA ARG A 132 -4.98 -16.53 12.59
C ARG A 132 -5.79 -16.13 11.36
N ASN A 133 -6.94 -15.49 11.54
CA ASN A 133 -7.81 -15.09 10.42
C ASN A 133 -7.33 -13.82 9.70
N ILE A 134 -6.35 -13.14 10.25
CA ILE A 134 -5.75 -11.94 9.63
C ILE A 134 -4.64 -12.34 8.64
N SER A 135 -4.18 -13.60 8.73
CA SER A 135 -3.15 -14.18 7.85
C SER A 135 -3.73 -14.89 6.61
N GLU A 136 -5.03 -14.89 6.39
CA GLU A 136 -5.60 -15.30 5.10
C GLU A 136 -5.36 -14.18 4.07
N ILE A 137 -4.10 -14.02 3.74
CA ILE A 137 -3.70 -13.27 2.56
C ILE A 137 -4.28 -14.02 1.37
N PRO A 138 -4.99 -13.31 0.46
CA PRO A 138 -5.40 -13.87 -0.80
C PRO A 138 -4.21 -14.55 -1.48
N ASP A 139 -4.44 -15.70 -2.09
CA ASP A 139 -3.46 -16.51 -2.80
C ASP A 139 -2.43 -15.65 -3.56
N LYS A 140 -1.17 -16.08 -3.62
CA LYS A 140 -0.08 -15.33 -4.29
C LYS A 140 -0.47 -14.85 -5.69
N ASP A 141 -1.26 -15.66 -6.40
CA ASP A 141 -1.77 -15.34 -7.75
C ASP A 141 -2.83 -14.23 -7.71
N PHE A 142 -3.64 -14.15 -6.64
CA PHE A 142 -4.61 -13.07 -6.44
C PHE A 142 -3.91 -11.71 -6.25
N ILE A 143 -2.82 -11.68 -5.50
CA ILE A 143 -2.09 -10.44 -5.22
C ILE A 143 -1.30 -9.98 -6.45
N GLN A 144 -0.75 -10.90 -7.25
CA GLN A 144 -0.05 -10.53 -8.51
C GLN A 144 -0.97 -9.85 -9.53
N GLY A 145 -2.25 -10.23 -9.54
CA GLY A 145 -3.28 -9.64 -10.41
C GLY A 145 -4.06 -8.47 -9.78
N SER A 146 -3.57 -7.87 -8.68
CA SER A 146 -4.34 -6.88 -7.92
C SER A 146 -3.66 -5.52 -7.80
N PHE A 147 -4.49 -4.47 -7.72
CA PHE A 147 -4.12 -3.10 -7.41
C PHE A 147 -4.60 -2.76 -6.00
N ILE A 148 -3.72 -2.24 -5.16
CA ILE A 148 -4.11 -1.78 -3.84
C ILE A 148 -4.35 -0.28 -3.89
N ALA A 149 -5.60 0.10 -3.79
CA ALA A 149 -6.03 1.48 -3.71
C ALA A 149 -5.98 1.96 -2.26
N ALA A 150 -5.07 2.88 -1.93
CA ALA A 150 -5.16 3.63 -0.70
C ALA A 150 -6.33 4.61 -0.81
N THR A 151 -7.28 4.53 0.11
CA THR A 151 -8.47 5.38 0.19
C THR A 151 -8.46 6.18 1.49
N VAL A 152 -9.44 7.05 1.69
CA VAL A 152 -9.58 7.84 2.92
C VAL A 152 -9.86 6.96 4.16
N THR A 153 -10.45 5.77 3.95
CA THR A 153 -10.89 4.87 5.02
C THR A 153 -10.02 3.63 5.17
N GLY A 154 -8.89 3.54 4.46
CA GLY A 154 -8.00 2.38 4.49
C GLY A 154 -7.57 1.92 3.11
N TYR A 155 -7.39 0.62 2.93
CA TYR A 155 -6.96 0.04 1.66
C TYR A 155 -8.07 -0.81 1.05
N ARG A 156 -8.16 -0.78 -0.30
CA ARG A 156 -9.06 -1.65 -1.04
C ARG A 156 -8.25 -2.42 -2.08
N ILE A 157 -8.36 -3.73 -2.04
CA ILE A 157 -7.74 -4.62 -3.03
C ILE A 157 -8.71 -4.76 -4.19
N ILE A 158 -8.24 -4.46 -5.40
CA ILE A 158 -9.01 -4.47 -6.64
C ILE A 158 -8.23 -5.31 -7.65
N LYS A 159 -8.88 -6.25 -8.32
CA LYS A 159 -8.22 -7.00 -9.39
C LYS A 159 -7.86 -6.06 -10.54
N LEU A 160 -6.72 -6.28 -11.17
CA LEU A 160 -6.27 -5.44 -12.28
C LEU A 160 -7.24 -5.45 -13.46
N ASP A 161 -7.94 -6.56 -13.69
CA ASP A 161 -8.98 -6.71 -14.70
C ASP A 161 -10.29 -6.00 -14.35
N GLU A 162 -10.49 -5.59 -13.10
CA GLU A 162 -11.62 -4.75 -12.69
C GLU A 162 -11.37 -3.25 -12.95
N ILE A 163 -10.15 -2.84 -13.28
CA ILE A 163 -9.79 -1.44 -13.49
C ILE A 163 -9.67 -1.14 -14.98
N GLY A 164 -10.53 -0.27 -15.50
CA GLY A 164 -10.50 0.16 -16.90
C GLY A 164 -9.51 1.29 -17.14
N TYR A 165 -9.57 2.32 -16.34
CA TYR A 165 -8.74 3.50 -16.49
C TYR A 165 -8.71 4.35 -15.22
N PHE A 166 -7.71 5.24 -15.14
CA PHE A 166 -7.61 6.23 -14.07
C PHE A 166 -7.75 7.63 -14.64
N THR A 167 -8.39 8.53 -13.87
CA THR A 167 -8.52 9.95 -14.21
C THR A 167 -8.03 10.82 -13.06
N HIS A 168 -7.27 11.88 -13.39
CA HIS A 168 -6.85 12.89 -12.44
C HIS A 168 -7.78 14.10 -12.53
N GLN A 169 -8.45 14.44 -11.43
CA GLN A 169 -9.28 15.63 -11.35
C GLN A 169 -8.45 16.81 -10.84
N GLY A 170 -8.14 17.75 -11.74
CA GLY A 170 -7.27 18.90 -11.47
C GLY A 170 -7.75 19.80 -10.31
N ILE A 171 -9.07 19.98 -10.14
CA ILE A 171 -9.66 20.79 -9.05
C ILE A 171 -9.39 20.15 -7.69
N ARG A 172 -9.53 18.83 -7.58
CA ARG A 172 -9.32 18.07 -6.33
C ARG A 172 -7.89 17.57 -6.17
N LYS A 173 -7.05 17.65 -7.21
CA LYS A 173 -5.67 17.15 -7.27
C LYS A 173 -5.57 15.68 -6.83
N GLN A 174 -6.52 14.84 -7.25
CA GLN A 174 -6.62 13.44 -6.87
C GLN A 174 -6.87 12.55 -8.09
N TRP A 175 -6.35 11.33 -8.02
CA TRP A 175 -6.61 10.28 -8.98
C TRP A 175 -7.85 9.47 -8.58
N TYR A 176 -8.57 9.00 -9.58
CA TYR A 176 -9.74 8.13 -9.45
C TYR A 176 -9.52 6.89 -10.30
N ALA A 177 -9.72 5.71 -9.72
CA ALA A 177 -9.77 4.44 -10.44
C ALA A 177 -11.21 4.18 -10.87
N ASN A 178 -11.44 3.98 -12.18
CA ASN A 178 -12.76 3.72 -12.76
C ASN A 178 -12.88 2.22 -13.01
N LEU A 179 -13.84 1.59 -12.32
CA LEU A 179 -14.00 0.15 -12.23
C LEU A 179 -15.07 -0.39 -13.18
N VAL A 180 -14.96 -1.67 -13.51
CA VAL A 180 -15.95 -2.43 -14.33
C VAL A 180 -17.36 -2.37 -13.73
N SER A 181 -17.44 -2.26 -12.40
CA SER A 181 -18.70 -2.09 -11.67
C SER A 181 -19.40 -0.76 -11.93
N GLY A 182 -18.75 0.18 -12.63
CA GLY A 182 -19.20 1.56 -12.80
C GLY A 182 -18.83 2.48 -11.63
N GLU A 183 -18.20 1.96 -10.59
CA GLU A 183 -17.69 2.76 -9.47
C GLU A 183 -16.45 3.56 -9.88
N SER A 184 -16.36 4.80 -9.39
CA SER A 184 -15.18 5.64 -9.51
C SER A 184 -14.58 5.85 -8.12
N LEU A 185 -13.51 5.10 -7.81
CA LEU A 185 -12.87 5.07 -6.51
C LEU A 185 -11.83 6.20 -6.40
N CYS A 186 -11.99 7.07 -5.42
CA CYS A 186 -11.04 8.14 -5.12
C CYS A 186 -9.79 7.57 -4.44
N LEU A 187 -8.61 7.80 -5.02
CA LEU A 187 -7.34 7.40 -4.42
C LEU A 187 -6.87 8.45 -3.40
N LYS A 188 -5.99 8.03 -2.49
CA LYS A 188 -5.39 8.90 -1.48
C LYS A 188 -4.73 10.14 -2.12
N ARG A 189 -4.81 11.28 -1.44
CA ARG A 189 -4.07 12.48 -1.82
C ARG A 189 -2.57 12.21 -1.87
N GLY A 190 -1.89 12.74 -2.89
CA GLY A 190 -0.46 12.48 -3.09
C GLY A 190 -0.15 11.26 -3.96
N THR A 191 -1.15 10.42 -4.33
CA THR A 191 -0.94 9.39 -5.36
C THR A 191 -0.49 10.04 -6.66
N SER A 192 0.68 9.64 -7.18
CA SER A 192 1.21 10.12 -8.45
C SER A 192 0.88 9.17 -9.61
N ALA A 193 1.01 9.65 -10.85
CA ALA A 193 0.91 8.78 -12.03
C ALA A 193 1.97 7.65 -11.98
N GLU A 194 3.17 7.94 -11.49
CA GLU A 194 4.27 6.98 -11.36
C GLU A 194 3.91 5.87 -10.36
N ASN A 195 3.26 6.21 -9.24
CA ASN A 195 2.77 5.20 -8.29
C ASN A 195 1.80 4.23 -8.98
N ILE A 196 0.84 4.74 -9.78
CA ILE A 196 -0.14 3.90 -10.50
C ILE A 196 0.55 3.03 -11.55
N LEU A 197 1.44 3.61 -12.37
CA LEU A 197 2.15 2.91 -13.44
C LEU A 197 3.08 1.82 -12.90
N GLY A 198 3.63 2.01 -11.70
CA GLY A 198 4.50 1.04 -11.03
C GLY A 198 3.81 -0.26 -10.61
N TYR A 199 2.48 -0.28 -10.53
CA TYR A 199 1.73 -1.48 -10.13
C TYR A 199 1.66 -2.54 -11.22
N SER A 200 1.54 -2.14 -12.49
CA SER A 200 1.39 -3.11 -13.57
C SER A 200 1.82 -2.54 -14.92
N GLN A 201 2.40 -3.40 -15.74
CA GLN A 201 2.69 -3.08 -17.13
C GLN A 201 1.42 -2.91 -18.00
N LEU A 202 0.28 -3.34 -17.50
CA LEU A 202 -1.02 -3.14 -18.16
C LEU A 202 -1.48 -1.68 -18.13
N PHE A 203 -0.97 -0.89 -17.19
CA PHE A 203 -1.31 0.52 -17.07
C PHE A 203 -0.42 1.36 -17.99
N PHE A 204 -1.07 2.20 -18.78
CA PHE A 204 -0.39 3.07 -19.70
C PHE A 204 -0.95 4.49 -19.65
N GLN A 205 -0.07 5.48 -19.47
CA GLN A 205 -0.47 6.88 -19.43
C GLN A 205 -0.66 7.41 -20.86
N ILE A 206 -1.86 7.93 -21.15
CA ILE A 206 -2.20 8.54 -22.45
C ILE A 206 -2.19 10.07 -22.41
N SER A 207 -2.33 10.66 -21.22
CA SER A 207 -2.26 12.11 -21.00
C SER A 207 -1.76 12.41 -19.58
N GLN A 208 -1.54 13.69 -19.26
CA GLN A 208 -1.16 14.08 -17.89
C GLN A 208 -2.22 13.72 -16.84
N SER A 209 -3.46 13.54 -17.26
CA SER A 209 -4.61 13.29 -16.39
C SER A 209 -5.28 11.94 -16.62
N THR A 210 -4.74 11.06 -17.47
CA THR A 210 -5.40 9.80 -17.81
C THR A 210 -4.38 8.67 -17.99
N ILE A 211 -4.64 7.55 -17.31
CA ILE A 211 -3.94 6.28 -17.46
C ILE A 211 -4.99 5.23 -17.84
N VAL A 212 -4.74 4.43 -18.86
CA VAL A 212 -5.65 3.36 -19.30
C VAL A 212 -5.05 1.99 -19.00
N ASN A 213 -5.91 1.03 -18.75
CA ASN A 213 -5.52 -0.37 -18.76
C ASN A 213 -5.55 -0.85 -20.22
N ILE A 214 -4.42 -1.33 -20.72
CA ILE A 214 -4.25 -1.74 -22.12
C ILE A 214 -5.24 -2.86 -22.51
N ASN A 215 -5.62 -3.73 -21.56
CA ASN A 215 -6.59 -4.78 -21.79
C ASN A 215 -7.98 -4.27 -22.21
N TYR A 216 -8.30 -3.02 -21.89
CA TYR A 216 -9.54 -2.37 -22.28
C TYR A 216 -9.40 -1.42 -23.47
N LEU A 217 -8.20 -1.25 -23.99
CA LEU A 217 -7.98 -0.38 -25.16
C LEU A 217 -8.46 -1.10 -26.44
N ALA A 218 -9.48 -0.55 -27.08
CA ALA A 218 -10.04 -1.07 -28.34
C ALA A 218 -9.28 -0.57 -29.56
N ALA A 219 -9.10 0.75 -29.67
CA ALA A 219 -8.45 1.39 -30.80
C ALA A 219 -7.87 2.76 -30.44
N ILE A 220 -6.92 3.19 -31.26
CA ILE A 220 -6.40 4.55 -31.28
C ILE A 220 -6.54 5.07 -32.71
N ASP A 221 -7.42 6.05 -32.90
CA ASP A 221 -7.62 6.72 -34.18
C ASP A 221 -7.13 8.17 -34.09
N GLY A 222 -5.97 8.42 -34.71
CA GLY A 222 -5.26 9.69 -34.59
C GLY A 222 -4.86 10.01 -33.16
N LYS A 223 -5.68 10.75 -32.43
CA LYS A 223 -5.48 11.07 -31.00
C LYS A 223 -6.57 10.53 -30.11
N ASP A 224 -7.63 10.00 -30.65
CA ASP A 224 -8.77 9.53 -29.90
C ASP A 224 -8.57 8.06 -29.53
N CYS A 225 -8.73 7.76 -28.24
CA CYS A 225 -8.66 6.41 -27.71
C CYS A 225 -10.08 5.92 -27.42
N THR A 226 -10.40 4.71 -27.87
CA THR A 226 -11.65 4.03 -27.54
C THR A 226 -11.37 2.81 -26.69
N LEU A 227 -12.30 2.51 -25.79
CA LEU A 227 -12.21 1.35 -24.90
C LEU A 227 -13.27 0.31 -25.28
N ILE A 228 -13.01 -0.95 -24.94
CA ILE A 228 -14.02 -2.02 -25.05
C ILE A 228 -15.01 -1.95 -23.87
N PRO A 229 -16.20 -2.61 -23.98
CA PRO A 229 -17.11 -2.73 -22.87
C PRO A 229 -16.46 -3.25 -21.59
N PRO A 230 -16.86 -2.77 -20.41
CA PRO A 230 -17.99 -1.87 -20.16
C PRO A 230 -17.68 -0.37 -20.31
N PHE A 231 -16.50 -0.01 -20.81
CA PHE A 231 -15.99 1.37 -20.91
C PHE A 231 -16.18 2.00 -22.31
N ASP A 232 -16.88 1.31 -23.23
CA ASP A 232 -17.11 1.73 -24.61
C ASP A 232 -17.85 3.07 -24.75
N LYS A 233 -18.58 3.49 -23.71
CA LYS A 233 -19.29 4.77 -23.65
C LYS A 233 -18.43 5.94 -23.13
N VAL A 234 -17.20 5.67 -22.70
CA VAL A 234 -16.30 6.72 -22.23
C VAL A 234 -15.80 7.53 -23.42
N SER A 235 -16.17 8.81 -23.44
CA SER A 235 -15.78 9.75 -24.48
C SER A 235 -14.60 10.63 -24.06
N ASN A 236 -13.96 11.27 -25.04
CA ASN A 236 -12.90 12.26 -24.84
C ASN A 236 -11.58 11.73 -24.25
N LEU A 237 -11.30 10.43 -24.37
CA LEU A 237 -9.99 9.90 -24.07
C LEU A 237 -9.03 10.24 -25.22
N LYS A 238 -8.06 11.13 -24.95
CA LYS A 238 -7.11 11.59 -25.97
C LYS A 238 -5.68 11.25 -25.55
N ILE A 239 -4.94 10.64 -26.48
CA ILE A 239 -3.52 10.40 -26.32
C ILE A 239 -2.70 11.60 -26.84
N SER A 240 -1.75 12.08 -26.06
CA SER A 240 -0.81 13.10 -26.52
C SER A 240 0.31 12.48 -27.36
N ARG A 241 0.92 13.29 -28.26
CA ARG A 241 1.97 12.81 -29.18
C ARG A 241 3.14 12.11 -28.44
N ASN A 242 3.55 12.63 -27.31
CA ASN A 242 4.66 12.07 -26.53
C ASN A 242 4.30 10.68 -25.94
N PHE A 243 3.07 10.52 -25.48
CA PHE A 243 2.61 9.25 -24.94
C PHE A 243 2.30 8.24 -26.04
N LEU A 244 1.83 8.68 -27.21
CA LEU A 244 1.62 7.81 -28.37
C LEU A 244 2.93 7.14 -28.81
N LYS A 245 4.02 7.93 -28.91
CA LYS A 245 5.34 7.38 -29.26
C LYS A 245 5.80 6.31 -28.25
N LYS A 246 5.67 6.58 -26.97
CA LYS A 246 6.01 5.61 -25.91
C LYS A 246 5.15 4.34 -25.98
N LEU A 247 3.87 4.46 -26.34
CA LEU A 247 2.98 3.31 -26.50
C LEU A 247 3.37 2.45 -27.69
N GLN A 248 3.70 3.08 -28.83
CA GLN A 248 4.19 2.38 -30.03
C GLN A 248 5.48 1.60 -29.73
N GLU A 249 6.43 2.22 -29.04
CA GLU A 249 7.67 1.57 -28.60
C GLU A 249 7.39 0.37 -27.67
N LYS A 250 6.44 0.52 -26.72
CA LYS A 250 6.09 -0.54 -25.76
C LYS A 250 5.37 -1.72 -26.40
N LEU A 251 4.52 -1.48 -27.39
CA LEU A 251 3.71 -2.52 -28.04
C LEU A 251 4.39 -3.11 -29.28
N ASN A 252 5.65 -2.71 -29.62
CA ASN A 252 6.35 -3.10 -30.84
C ASN A 252 5.47 -2.92 -32.11
N LEU A 253 4.65 -1.85 -32.14
CA LEU A 253 3.85 -1.54 -33.30
C LEU A 253 4.77 -1.04 -34.42
N ILE A 254 4.73 -1.77 -35.55
CA ILE A 254 5.46 -1.49 -36.80
C ILE A 254 4.80 -0.29 -37.51
#